data_ed5112c520e1f9b23964ae0dd51bd315
#
_entry.id   ed5112c520e1f9b23964ae0dd51bd315
#
_cell.length_a   1.000
_cell.length_b   1.000
_cell.length_c   1.000
_cell.angle_alpha   90.00
_cell.angle_beta   90.00
_cell.angle_gamma   90.00
#
_symmetry.space_group_name_H-M   'P 1'
#
loop_
_entity.id
_entity.type
_entity.pdbx_description
1 polymer ?
#
loop_
_entity_poly.entity_id
_entity_poly.type
_entity_poly.pdbx_seq_one_letter_code
_entity_poly.pdbx_strand_id
1 'polypeptide(L)' 'MNIFVGNLSRDVTEEDLRQAFGAYGQVERVSILKDKFTGEPRGFGFVEMASKAEGQAAINGLN' A
#
# COMPACT_ATOMS: atom_id res chain seq x y z
N MET A 1 0.16 4.64 11.29
CA MET A 1 -1.16 4.53 10.65
C MET A 1 -1.13 3.42 9.62
N ASN A 2 -2.07 2.49 9.71
CA ASN A 2 -2.18 1.41 8.74
C ASN A 2 -3.22 1.79 7.70
N ILE A 3 -2.83 1.71 6.42
CA ILE A 3 -3.71 2.07 5.31
C ILE A 3 -4.02 0.82 4.53
N PHE A 4 -5.30 0.51 4.40
CA PHE A 4 -5.74 -0.60 3.58
C PHE A 4 -5.88 -0.12 2.13
N VAL A 5 -5.23 -0.84 1.21
CA VAL A 5 -5.22 -0.48 -0.22
C VAL A 5 -5.88 -1.60 -1.00
N GLY A 6 -6.91 -1.26 -1.76
CA GLY A 6 -7.62 -2.22 -2.57
C GLY A 6 -7.50 -1.91 -4.06
N ASN A 7 -8.14 -2.74 -4.86
CA ASN A 7 -8.22 -2.57 -6.32
C ASN A 7 -6.85 -2.49 -6.98
N LEU A 8 -5.92 -3.31 -6.51
CA LEU A 8 -4.57 -3.35 -7.04
C LEU A 8 -4.48 -4.27 -8.24
N SER A 9 -3.72 -3.85 -9.25
CA SER A 9 -3.39 -4.68 -10.39
C SER A 9 -2.49 -5.83 -9.96
N ARG A 10 -2.55 -6.94 -10.68
CA ARG A 10 -1.68 -8.10 -10.42
C ARG A 10 -0.21 -7.76 -10.57
N ASP A 11 0.10 -6.75 -11.35
CA ASP A 11 1.48 -6.33 -11.62
C ASP A 11 2.04 -5.38 -10.56
N VAL A 12 1.20 -4.90 -9.65
CA VAL A 12 1.64 -3.99 -8.60
C VAL A 12 2.46 -4.75 -7.56
N THR A 13 3.64 -4.23 -7.25
CA THR A 13 4.53 -4.82 -6.26
C THR A 13 4.57 -3.97 -4.99
N GLU A 14 5.18 -4.54 -3.94
CA GLU A 14 5.39 -3.78 -2.71
C GLU A 14 6.21 -2.53 -2.96
N GLU A 15 7.18 -2.62 -3.87
CA GLU A 15 8.01 -1.47 -4.24
C GLU A 15 7.18 -0.37 -4.89
N ASP A 16 6.22 -0.75 -5.75
CA ASP A 16 5.33 0.23 -6.37
C ASP A 16 4.52 0.98 -5.32
N LEU A 17 4.00 0.27 -4.34
CA LEU A 17 3.26 0.90 -3.24
C LEU A 17 4.16 1.80 -2.40
N ARG A 18 5.36 1.35 -2.11
CA ARG A 18 6.32 2.12 -1.34
C ARG A 18 6.64 3.44 -2.03
N GLN A 19 6.85 3.42 -3.34
CA GLN A 19 7.13 4.62 -4.11
C GLN A 19 5.93 5.56 -4.16
N ALA A 20 4.75 5.02 -4.39
CA ALA A 20 3.53 5.82 -4.46
C ALA A 20 3.24 6.52 -3.14
N PHE A 21 3.30 5.78 -2.03
CA PHE A 21 3.03 6.33 -0.70
C PHE A 21 4.20 7.16 -0.18
N GLY A 22 5.41 6.81 -0.59
CA GLY A 22 6.62 7.54 -0.21
C GLY A 22 6.64 8.98 -0.68
N ALA A 23 5.86 9.30 -1.71
CA ALA A 23 5.73 10.67 -2.19
C ALA A 23 4.98 11.56 -1.19
N TYR A 24 4.22 10.96 -0.28
CA TYR A 24 3.43 11.69 0.72
C TYR A 24 4.06 11.69 2.10
N GLY A 25 5.03 10.84 2.34
CA GLY A 25 5.69 10.77 3.62
C GLY A 25 6.50 9.50 3.79
N GLN A 26 6.91 9.23 5.02
CA GLN A 26 7.75 8.08 5.32
C GLN A 26 6.90 6.81 5.46
N VAL A 27 7.22 5.82 4.65
CA VAL A 27 6.58 4.51 4.68
C VAL A 27 7.41 3.58 5.57
N GLU A 28 6.79 3.00 6.59
CA GLU A 28 7.47 2.07 7.48
C GLU A 28 7.37 0.63 6.99
N ARG A 29 6.22 0.25 6.47
CA ARG A 29 5.99 -1.12 6.04
C ARG A 29 4.99 -1.17 4.91
N VAL A 30 5.19 -2.10 3.99
CA VAL A 30 4.27 -2.39 2.90
C VAL A 30 4.08 -3.89 2.83
N SER A 31 2.84 -4.32 2.64
CA SER A 31 2.51 -5.73 2.42
C SER A 31 1.45 -5.85 1.35
N ILE A 32 1.63 -6.82 0.45
CA ILE A 32 0.61 -7.17 -0.52
C ILE A 32 0.11 -8.57 -0.16
N LEU A 33 -1.19 -8.69 0.02
CA LEU A 33 -1.79 -9.97 0.38
C LEU A 33 -1.87 -10.87 -0.85
N LYS A 34 -1.52 -12.13 -0.65
CA LYS A 34 -1.50 -13.12 -1.72
C LYS A 34 -2.38 -14.30 -1.34
N ASP A 35 -2.88 -14.99 -2.36
CA ASP A 35 -3.66 -16.20 -2.17
C ASP A 35 -2.75 -17.30 -1.65
N LYS A 36 -3.21 -18.03 -0.63
CA LYS A 36 -2.41 -19.09 0.00
C LYS A 36 -2.19 -20.28 -0.92
N PHE A 37 -3.11 -20.52 -1.83
CA PHE A 37 -3.06 -21.69 -2.69
C PHE A 37 -2.35 -21.42 -4.00
N THR A 38 -2.58 -20.26 -4.61
CA THR A 38 -2.02 -19.94 -5.92
C THR A 38 -0.80 -19.04 -5.84
N GLY A 39 -0.62 -18.32 -4.72
CA GLY A 39 0.46 -17.36 -4.57
C GLY A 39 0.24 -16.08 -5.35
N GLU A 40 -0.91 -15.91 -5.98
CA GLU A 40 -1.22 -14.72 -6.76
C GLU A 40 -1.70 -13.58 -5.87
N PRO A 41 -1.39 -12.31 -6.23
CA PRO A 41 -1.91 -11.17 -5.48
C PRO A 41 -3.43 -11.12 -5.54
N ARG A 42 -4.04 -10.82 -4.39
CA ARG A 42 -5.50 -10.76 -4.27
C ARG A 42 -6.07 -9.38 -4.60
N GLY A 43 -5.22 -8.44 -4.98
CA GLY A 43 -5.64 -7.10 -5.35
C GLY A 43 -5.77 -6.14 -4.18
N PHE A 44 -5.24 -6.47 -3.01
CA PHE A 44 -5.22 -5.56 -1.86
C PHE A 44 -4.01 -5.81 -0.98
N GLY A 45 -3.69 -4.81 -0.17
CA GLY A 45 -2.55 -4.86 0.72
C GLY A 45 -2.64 -3.79 1.79
N PHE A 46 -1.54 -3.62 2.52
CA PHE A 46 -1.43 -2.63 3.59
C PHE A 46 -0.19 -1.79 3.42
N VAL A 47 -0.30 -0.53 3.77
CA VAL A 47 0.84 0.37 3.89
C VAL A 47 0.81 0.97 5.29
N GLU A 48 1.94 0.89 6.00
CA GLU A 48 2.07 1.48 7.32
C GLU A 48 2.94 2.72 7.23
N MET A 49 2.39 3.86 7.64
CA MET A 49 3.09 5.14 7.64
C MET A 49 3.22 5.65 9.06
N ALA A 50 4.35 6.29 9.36
CA ALA A 50 4.64 6.79 10.70
C ALA A 50 3.71 7.95 11.09
N SER A 51 3.43 8.84 10.16
CA SER A 51 2.62 10.03 10.40
C SER A 51 1.19 9.84 9.94
N LYS A 52 0.25 10.09 10.85
CA LYS A 52 -1.17 10.03 10.50
C LYS A 52 -1.53 11.09 9.45
N ALA A 53 -0.94 12.28 9.56
CA ALA A 53 -1.19 13.35 8.60
C ALA A 53 -0.69 12.99 7.21
N GLU A 54 0.50 12.38 7.13
CA GLU A 54 1.04 11.93 5.85
C GLU A 54 0.23 10.78 5.26
N GLY A 55 -0.21 9.86 6.13
CA GLY A 55 -1.07 8.76 5.69
C GLY A 55 -2.38 9.25 5.14
N GLN A 56 -2.99 10.25 5.78
CA GLN A 56 -4.23 10.83 5.32
C GLN A 56 -4.04 11.56 3.99
N ALA A 57 -2.92 12.27 3.83
CA ALA A 57 -2.60 12.92 2.57
C ALA A 57 -2.45 11.91 1.44
N ALA A 58 -1.83 10.77 1.72
CA ALA A 58 -1.68 9.70 0.73
C ALA A 58 -3.03 9.14 0.31
N ILE A 59 -3.92 8.90 1.28
CA ILE A 59 -5.27 8.41 0.99
C ILE A 59 -5.99 9.39 0.07
N ASN A 60 -5.93 10.67 0.38
CA ASN A 60 -6.61 11.69 -0.41
C ASN A 60 -6.00 11.85 -1.79
N GLY A 61 -4.67 11.77 -1.89
CA GLY A 61 -3.97 11.97 -3.14
C GLY A 61 -4.03 10.79 -4.11
N LEU A 62 -4.08 9.58 -3.57
CA LEU A 62 -4.06 8.36 -4.38
C LEU A 62 -5.47 7.79 -4.64
N ASN A 63 -6.44 8.33 -3.98
CA ASN A 63 -7.82 7.85 -4.10
C ASN A 63 -8.52 8.43 -5.32
#